data_0326faa42164807a126225a5fc647b54
#
_entry.id   0326faa42164807a126225a5fc647b54
#
_cell.length_a   1.000
_cell.length_b   1.000
_cell.length_c   1.000
_cell.angle_alpha   90.00
_cell.angle_beta   90.00
_cell.angle_gamma   90.00
#
_symmetry.space_group_name_H-M   'P 1'
#
loop_
_entity.id
_entity.type
_entity.pdbx_description
1 polymer ?
#
loop_
_entity_poly.entity_id
_entity_poly.type
_entity_poly.pdbx_seq_one_letter_code
_entity_poly.pdbx_strand_id
1 'polypeptide(L)'
;LLWKMADGSVEPLTRFACKMATGSGKTVVMAMIITWAFCNRARVPSDDRFPNAVLVCCPNLTIKERLQVLRTDARGDDYYTQFDLVAPPYRDLLRTGKVLVTNWHYFAPESEHSEGGKSYAVVKKGDETDEAFARNRLGELFERGPIMVLNDEGHHAYRPAPISEKEATTTTADV
;
A
#
# COMPACT_ATOMS: atom_id res chain seq x y z
N LEU A 1 5.95 14.33 4.69
CA LEU A 1 5.90 13.19 5.62
C LEU A 1 7.32 12.75 5.89
N LEU A 2 7.64 12.65 7.15
CA LEU A 2 8.94 12.20 7.66
C LEU A 2 8.73 10.81 8.24
N TRP A 3 9.69 9.92 8.01
CA TRP A 3 9.69 8.61 8.66
C TRP A 3 10.43 8.73 9.98
N LYS A 4 9.82 8.30 11.08
CA LYS A 4 10.46 8.27 12.39
C LYS A 4 11.15 6.92 12.55
N MET A 5 12.45 6.92 12.63
CA MET A 5 13.26 5.73 12.85
C MET A 5 13.15 5.25 14.30
N ALA A 6 13.49 3.98 14.55
CA ALA A 6 13.44 3.39 15.90
C ALA A 6 14.35 4.10 16.93
N ASP A 7 15.42 4.76 16.46
CA ASP A 7 16.34 5.59 17.26
C ASP A 7 15.83 7.02 17.50
N GLY A 8 14.64 7.36 17.00
CA GLY A 8 14.04 8.69 17.11
C GLY A 8 14.51 9.70 16.06
N SER A 9 15.45 9.31 15.18
CA SER A 9 15.83 10.13 14.03
C SER A 9 14.70 10.22 13.01
N VAL A 10 14.73 11.24 12.16
CA VAL A 10 13.69 11.50 11.18
C VAL A 10 14.32 11.60 9.81
N GLU A 11 13.99 10.66 8.92
CA GLU A 11 14.44 10.70 7.54
C GLU A 11 13.29 11.05 6.57
N PRO A 12 13.57 11.79 5.49
CA PRO A 12 12.57 12.04 4.46
C PRO A 12 12.24 10.74 3.72
N LEU A 13 10.96 10.39 3.66
CA LEU A 13 10.50 9.25 2.88
C LEU A 13 10.67 9.56 1.39
N THR A 14 11.46 8.75 0.68
CA THR A 14 11.62 8.86 -0.78
C THR A 14 10.30 8.58 -1.48
N ARG A 15 9.84 9.51 -2.30
CA ARG A 15 8.58 9.41 -3.04
C ARG A 15 8.74 9.87 -4.47
N PHE A 16 8.05 9.16 -5.36
CA PHE A 16 7.92 9.53 -6.75
C PHE A 16 6.44 9.61 -7.13
N ALA A 17 6.07 10.56 -7.95
CA ALA A 17 4.73 10.67 -8.50
C ALA A 17 4.77 10.54 -10.01
N CYS A 18 4.01 9.58 -10.55
CA CYS A 18 3.82 9.41 -11.98
C CYS A 18 2.44 9.91 -12.37
N LYS A 19 2.38 11.00 -13.13
CA LYS A 19 1.11 11.50 -13.69
C LYS A 19 0.83 10.81 -15.01
N MET A 20 -0.22 10.01 -15.05
CA MET A 20 -0.65 9.25 -16.22
C MET A 20 -2.14 9.43 -16.45
N ALA A 21 -2.55 9.53 -17.71
CA ALA A 21 -3.96 9.63 -18.09
C ALA A 21 -4.72 8.33 -17.78
N THR A 22 -6.03 8.41 -17.62
CA THR A 22 -6.89 7.24 -17.53
C THR A 22 -6.79 6.41 -18.81
N GLY A 23 -6.69 5.09 -18.67
CA GLY A 23 -6.54 4.19 -19.82
C GLY A 23 -5.14 4.11 -20.43
N SER A 24 -4.14 4.86 -19.92
CA SER A 24 -2.78 4.89 -20.48
C SER A 24 -1.88 3.72 -20.01
N GLY A 25 -2.41 2.71 -19.33
CA GLY A 25 -1.65 1.56 -18.88
C GLY A 25 -1.00 1.69 -17.50
N LYS A 26 -1.50 2.52 -16.60
CA LYS A 26 -0.97 2.67 -15.22
C LYS A 26 -0.68 1.32 -14.53
N THR A 27 -1.63 0.37 -14.62
CA THR A 27 -1.48 -0.95 -14.00
C THR A 27 -0.34 -1.77 -14.63
N VAL A 28 -0.14 -1.65 -15.95
CA VAL A 28 1.00 -2.29 -16.62
C VAL A 28 2.32 -1.71 -16.14
N VAL A 29 2.40 -0.38 -15.98
CA VAL A 29 3.58 0.28 -15.42
C VAL A 29 3.86 -0.18 -13.99
N MET A 30 2.82 -0.34 -13.14
CA MET A 30 2.99 -0.93 -11.81
C MET A 30 3.56 -2.35 -11.89
N ALA A 31 3.05 -3.19 -12.81
CA ALA A 31 3.57 -4.55 -13.01
C ALA A 31 5.04 -4.53 -13.46
N MET A 32 5.44 -3.61 -14.33
CA MET A 32 6.83 -3.44 -14.75
C MET A 32 7.75 -3.04 -13.59
N ILE A 33 7.30 -2.12 -12.73
CA ILE A 33 8.06 -1.70 -11.54
C ILE A 33 8.22 -2.87 -10.57
N ILE A 34 7.16 -3.66 -10.34
CA ILE A 34 7.20 -4.86 -9.49
C ILE A 34 8.18 -5.89 -10.08
N THR A 35 8.11 -6.13 -11.39
CA THR A 35 9.05 -7.02 -12.09
C THR A 35 10.50 -6.59 -11.88
N TRP A 36 10.76 -5.31 -12.10
CA TRP A 36 12.10 -4.75 -11.93
C TRP A 36 12.61 -4.93 -10.50
N ALA A 37 11.78 -4.63 -9.49
CA ALA A 37 12.16 -4.77 -8.10
C ALA A 37 12.45 -6.23 -7.71
N PHE A 38 11.51 -7.14 -7.98
CA PHE A 38 11.61 -8.53 -7.55
C PHE A 38 12.71 -9.31 -8.28
N CYS A 39 12.83 -9.14 -9.59
CA CYS A 39 13.87 -9.82 -10.35
C CYS A 39 15.27 -9.36 -9.96
N ASN A 40 15.47 -8.07 -9.68
CA ASN A 40 16.77 -7.58 -9.22
C ASN A 40 17.07 -8.05 -7.79
N ARG A 41 16.10 -8.00 -6.87
CA ARG A 41 16.27 -8.52 -5.51
C ARG A 41 16.61 -10.00 -5.50
N ALA A 42 15.94 -10.80 -6.32
CA ALA A 42 16.22 -12.24 -6.41
C ALA A 42 17.62 -12.54 -6.96
N ARG A 43 18.15 -11.68 -7.86
CA ARG A 43 19.51 -11.80 -8.39
C ARG A 43 20.59 -11.36 -7.40
N VAL A 44 20.29 -10.36 -6.58
CA VAL A 44 21.21 -9.80 -5.58
C VAL A 44 20.48 -9.67 -4.24
N PRO A 45 20.32 -10.77 -3.49
CA PRO A 45 19.50 -10.80 -2.26
C PRO A 45 19.95 -9.84 -1.15
N SER A 46 21.20 -9.44 -1.15
CA SER A 46 21.75 -8.49 -0.17
C SER A 46 21.53 -7.01 -0.54
N ASP A 47 20.96 -6.71 -1.71
CA ASP A 47 20.77 -5.34 -2.17
C ASP A 47 19.41 -4.81 -1.74
N ASP A 48 19.37 -4.10 -0.61
CA ASP A 48 18.15 -3.53 -0.04
C ASP A 48 17.52 -2.39 -0.85
N ARG A 49 18.17 -1.92 -1.92
CA ARG A 49 17.58 -0.96 -2.86
C ARG A 49 16.41 -1.57 -3.64
N PHE A 50 16.38 -2.90 -3.76
CA PHE A 50 15.33 -3.63 -4.45
C PHE A 50 14.44 -4.36 -3.43
N PRO A 51 13.21 -3.91 -3.19
CA PRO A 51 12.28 -4.61 -2.31
C PRO A 51 11.80 -5.92 -2.96
N ASN A 52 11.51 -6.92 -2.11
CA ASN A 52 10.80 -8.13 -2.51
C ASN A 52 9.38 -8.20 -1.90
N ALA A 53 8.93 -7.08 -1.37
CA ALA A 53 7.59 -6.88 -0.82
C ALA A 53 6.99 -5.61 -1.41
N VAL A 54 5.77 -5.71 -1.91
CA VAL A 54 5.05 -4.58 -2.50
C VAL A 54 3.65 -4.51 -1.89
N LEU A 55 3.31 -3.32 -1.39
CA LEU A 55 1.98 -2.95 -0.96
C LEU A 55 1.33 -2.08 -2.02
N VAL A 56 0.25 -2.54 -2.62
CA VAL A 56 -0.56 -1.76 -3.56
C VAL A 56 -1.79 -1.25 -2.84
N CYS A 57 -1.89 0.07 -2.68
CA CYS A 57 -3.01 0.74 -2.05
C CYS A 57 -3.93 1.36 -3.10
N CYS A 58 -5.24 1.19 -2.93
CA CYS A 58 -6.25 1.75 -3.82
C CYS A 58 -7.44 2.34 -3.05
N PRO A 59 -8.27 3.21 -3.68
CA PRO A 59 -9.32 3.93 -2.97
C PRO A 59 -10.54 3.09 -2.59
N ASN A 60 -10.85 2.03 -3.31
CA ASN A 60 -12.07 1.24 -3.07
C ASN A 60 -11.92 -0.25 -3.43
N LEU A 61 -12.95 -1.04 -3.08
CA LEU A 61 -12.95 -2.49 -3.29
C LEU A 61 -12.99 -2.89 -4.77
N THR A 62 -13.71 -2.19 -5.61
CA THR A 62 -13.79 -2.48 -7.04
C THR A 62 -12.43 -2.33 -7.72
N ILE A 63 -11.69 -1.29 -7.38
CA ILE A 63 -10.32 -1.10 -7.88
C ILE A 63 -9.39 -2.16 -7.29
N LYS A 64 -9.55 -2.51 -6.02
CA LYS A 64 -8.79 -3.58 -5.38
C LYS A 64 -8.93 -4.91 -6.16
N GLU A 65 -10.15 -5.28 -6.54
CA GLU A 65 -10.38 -6.51 -7.33
C GLU A 65 -9.67 -6.45 -8.69
N ARG A 66 -9.76 -5.32 -9.37
CA ARG A 66 -9.08 -5.11 -10.67
C ARG A 66 -7.56 -5.16 -10.56
N LEU A 67 -6.98 -4.73 -9.44
CA LEU A 67 -5.54 -4.72 -9.22
C LEU A 67 -4.99 -6.07 -8.75
N GLN A 68 -5.84 -7.10 -8.52
CA GLN A 68 -5.37 -8.46 -8.21
C GLN A 68 -4.49 -9.05 -9.32
N VAL A 69 -4.61 -8.57 -10.54
CA VAL A 69 -3.72 -8.92 -11.67
C VAL A 69 -2.24 -8.60 -11.43
N LEU A 70 -1.93 -7.79 -10.40
CA LEU A 70 -0.56 -7.47 -9.98
C LEU A 70 0.05 -8.52 -9.03
N ARG A 71 -0.73 -9.49 -8.58
CA ARG A 71 -0.21 -10.55 -7.70
C ARG A 71 0.68 -11.49 -8.49
N THR A 72 1.84 -11.79 -7.93
CA THR A 72 2.85 -12.68 -8.55
C THR A 72 2.55 -14.17 -8.32
N ASP A 73 1.61 -14.49 -7.42
CA ASP A 73 1.15 -15.83 -7.11
C ASP A 73 -0.19 -16.20 -7.82
N ALA A 74 -0.78 -15.29 -8.59
CA ALA A 74 -1.94 -15.56 -9.41
C ALA A 74 -1.57 -16.50 -10.56
N ARG A 75 -2.34 -17.56 -10.76
CA ARG A 75 -2.12 -18.52 -11.84
C ARG A 75 -2.96 -18.12 -13.06
N GLY A 76 -2.31 -17.50 -14.04
CA GLY A 76 -2.90 -17.30 -15.37
C GLY A 76 -3.60 -15.97 -15.63
N ASP A 77 -4.07 -15.27 -14.58
CA ASP A 77 -4.76 -13.98 -14.71
C ASP A 77 -3.87 -12.79 -14.26
N ASP A 78 -2.56 -12.94 -14.42
CA ASP A 78 -1.61 -11.91 -14.06
C ASP A 78 -1.14 -11.13 -15.29
N TYR A 79 -0.80 -9.86 -15.08
CA TYR A 79 -0.30 -8.98 -16.15
C TYR A 79 1.11 -9.35 -16.61
N TYR A 80 1.88 -10.05 -15.80
CA TYR A 80 3.24 -10.47 -16.14
C TYR A 80 3.25 -11.46 -17.28
N THR A 81 2.28 -12.39 -17.29
CA THR A 81 2.08 -13.35 -18.36
C THR A 81 1.32 -12.74 -19.54
N GLN A 82 0.25 -11.99 -19.25
CA GLN A 82 -0.63 -11.41 -20.28
C GLN A 82 0.11 -10.43 -21.21
N PHE A 83 1.02 -9.63 -20.67
CA PHE A 83 1.78 -8.64 -21.42
C PHE A 83 3.24 -9.04 -21.67
N ASP A 84 3.59 -10.30 -21.38
CA ASP A 84 4.96 -10.84 -21.51
C ASP A 84 6.04 -9.93 -20.87
N LEU A 85 5.74 -9.43 -19.67
CA LEU A 85 6.60 -8.48 -18.96
C LEU A 85 7.86 -9.13 -18.40
N VAL A 86 7.90 -10.45 -18.33
CA VAL A 86 9.00 -11.23 -17.76
C VAL A 86 9.38 -12.36 -18.69
N ALA A 87 10.60 -12.29 -19.21
CA ALA A 87 11.13 -13.39 -20.02
C ALA A 87 11.12 -14.73 -19.26
N PRO A 88 10.86 -15.86 -19.91
CA PRO A 88 10.67 -17.17 -19.25
C PRO A 88 11.74 -17.53 -18.21
N PRO A 89 13.04 -17.28 -18.41
CA PRO A 89 14.09 -17.60 -17.44
C PRO A 89 13.99 -16.84 -16.11
N TYR A 90 13.26 -15.71 -16.08
CA TYR A 90 13.15 -14.85 -14.92
C TYR A 90 11.81 -14.98 -14.17
N ARG A 91 10.87 -15.79 -14.66
CA ARG A 91 9.54 -15.96 -14.05
C ARG A 91 9.61 -16.48 -12.63
N ASP A 92 10.55 -17.38 -12.34
CA ASP A 92 10.73 -17.90 -10.98
C ASP A 92 11.31 -16.82 -10.04
N LEU A 93 12.16 -15.92 -10.55
CA LEU A 93 12.66 -14.78 -9.78
C LEU A 93 11.54 -13.81 -9.39
N LEU A 94 10.61 -13.54 -10.29
CA LEU A 94 9.44 -12.71 -10.00
C LEU A 94 8.61 -13.28 -8.83
N ARG A 95 8.44 -14.60 -8.78
CA ARG A 95 7.64 -15.30 -7.76
C ARG A 95 8.26 -15.30 -6.37
N THR A 96 9.53 -14.92 -6.23
CA THR A 96 10.17 -14.79 -4.91
C THR A 96 9.64 -13.61 -4.11
N GLY A 97 9.09 -12.60 -4.77
CA GLY A 97 8.50 -11.44 -4.13
C GLY A 97 7.01 -11.63 -3.80
N LYS A 98 6.51 -10.79 -2.91
CA LYS A 98 5.11 -10.81 -2.47
C LYS A 98 4.43 -9.48 -2.73
N VAL A 99 3.21 -9.53 -3.28
CA VAL A 99 2.35 -8.36 -3.50
C VAL A 99 1.10 -8.47 -2.65
N LEU A 100 0.84 -7.45 -1.84
CA LEU A 100 -0.42 -7.28 -1.11
C LEU A 100 -1.21 -6.14 -1.77
N VAL A 101 -2.40 -6.44 -2.27
CA VAL A 101 -3.32 -5.44 -2.82
C VAL A 101 -4.42 -5.18 -1.81
N THR A 102 -4.55 -3.95 -1.35
CA THR A 102 -5.57 -3.56 -0.38
C THR A 102 -6.09 -2.15 -0.62
N ASN A 103 -7.21 -1.81 0.00
CA ASN A 103 -7.64 -0.42 0.06
C ASN A 103 -7.05 0.26 1.30
N TRP A 104 -6.89 1.58 1.26
CA TRP A 104 -6.29 2.32 2.36
C TRP A 104 -7.16 2.42 3.61
N HIS A 105 -8.50 2.18 3.52
CA HIS A 105 -9.35 2.02 4.69
C HIS A 105 -8.93 0.83 5.58
N TYR A 106 -8.23 -0.15 5.01
CA TYR A 106 -7.68 -1.27 5.76
C TYR A 106 -6.68 -0.83 6.84
N PHE A 107 -6.05 0.33 6.65
CA PHE A 107 -5.12 0.93 7.60
C PHE A 107 -5.76 2.05 8.45
N ALA A 108 -7.05 2.32 8.26
CA ALA A 108 -7.74 3.24 9.15
C ALA A 108 -7.88 2.60 10.54
N PRO A 109 -7.74 3.38 11.63
CA PRO A 109 -8.11 2.92 12.96
C PRO A 109 -9.55 2.42 12.92
N GLU A 110 -9.83 1.31 13.58
CA GLU A 110 -11.20 0.84 13.73
C GLU A 110 -11.97 1.91 14.51
N SER A 111 -12.79 2.67 13.79
CA SER A 111 -13.70 3.61 14.45
C SER A 111 -14.71 2.80 15.26
N GLU A 112 -15.01 3.22 16.50
CA GLU A 112 -16.01 2.61 17.40
C GLU A 112 -17.44 2.57 16.81
N HIS A 113 -17.61 2.99 15.56
CA HIS A 113 -18.86 3.00 14.80
C HIS A 113 -18.80 1.99 13.65
N SER A 114 -18.84 0.70 13.98
CA SER A 114 -19.31 -0.28 12.99
C SER A 114 -20.83 -0.21 12.96
N GLU A 115 -21.38 0.10 11.79
CA GLU A 115 -22.80 0.03 11.50
C GLU A 115 -23.37 -1.34 11.91
N GLY A 116 -24.25 -1.37 12.90
CA GLY A 116 -24.97 -2.57 13.31
C GLY A 116 -25.01 -2.78 14.81
N GLY A 117 -25.70 -1.93 15.54
CA GLY A 117 -26.21 -1.96 16.90
C GLY A 117 -26.14 -3.25 17.73
N LYS A 118 -24.99 -3.89 17.89
CA LYS A 118 -24.72 -4.87 18.94
C LYS A 118 -23.42 -4.48 19.63
N SER A 119 -23.57 -3.74 20.72
CA SER A 119 -22.51 -3.52 21.69
C SER A 119 -22.12 -4.85 22.33
N TYR A 120 -21.07 -5.47 21.78
CA TYR A 120 -20.28 -6.39 22.58
C TYR A 120 -19.29 -5.54 23.36
N ALA A 121 -19.25 -5.71 24.68
CA ALA A 121 -18.23 -5.10 25.53
C ALA A 121 -16.85 -5.49 25.02
N VAL A 122 -16.26 -4.63 24.22
CA VAL A 122 -14.87 -4.77 23.77
C VAL A 122 -14.05 -4.53 25.03
N VAL A 123 -13.42 -5.57 25.55
CA VAL A 123 -12.33 -5.45 26.50
C VAL A 123 -11.35 -4.48 25.83
N LYS A 124 -11.14 -3.29 26.41
CA LYS A 124 -10.11 -2.35 25.99
C LYS A 124 -8.77 -3.08 26.05
N LYS A 125 -8.38 -3.70 24.95
CA LYS A 125 -7.00 -4.10 24.71
C LYS A 125 -6.21 -2.79 24.77
N GLY A 126 -5.18 -2.73 25.60
CA GLY A 126 -4.31 -1.55 25.68
C GLY A 126 -3.89 -1.09 24.28
N ASP A 127 -3.56 0.20 24.15
CA ASP A 127 -3.23 0.81 22.87
C ASP A 127 -2.24 -0.07 22.10
N GLU A 128 -2.66 -0.54 20.91
CA GLU A 128 -1.81 -1.34 20.04
C GLU A 128 -0.64 -0.47 19.61
N THR A 129 0.58 -0.97 19.74
CA THR A 129 1.75 -0.23 19.26
C THR A 129 1.75 -0.15 17.75
N ASP A 130 2.36 0.91 17.17
CA ASP A 130 2.46 1.10 15.72
C ASP A 130 3.10 -0.13 15.04
N GLU A 131 4.07 -0.76 15.69
CA GLU A 131 4.72 -1.98 15.19
C GLU A 131 3.76 -3.18 15.18
N ALA A 132 3.00 -3.39 16.25
CA ALA A 132 2.02 -4.47 16.34
C ALA A 132 0.92 -4.28 15.28
N PHE A 133 0.43 -3.05 15.13
CA PHE A 133 -0.53 -2.69 14.09
C PHE A 133 0.01 -2.97 12.69
N ALA A 134 1.23 -2.51 12.39
CA ALA A 134 1.85 -2.74 11.09
C ALA A 134 2.05 -4.25 10.82
N ARG A 135 2.54 -5.01 11.80
CA ARG A 135 2.71 -6.45 11.69
C ARG A 135 1.39 -7.17 11.41
N ASN A 136 0.33 -6.81 12.12
CA ASN A 136 -1.01 -7.38 11.93
C ASN A 136 -1.58 -7.07 10.55
N ARG A 137 -1.40 -5.85 10.04
CA ARG A 137 -1.96 -5.41 8.76
C ARG A 137 -1.14 -5.86 7.55
N LEU A 138 0.17 -5.90 7.67
CA LEU A 138 1.07 -6.26 6.57
C LEU A 138 1.34 -7.78 6.48
N GLY A 139 1.18 -8.51 7.61
CA GLY A 139 1.42 -9.96 7.62
C GLY A 139 2.81 -10.32 7.10
N GLU A 140 2.88 -11.22 6.14
CA GLU A 140 4.15 -11.66 5.54
C GLU A 140 5.02 -10.52 4.97
N LEU A 141 4.42 -9.40 4.53
CA LEU A 141 5.19 -8.29 3.97
C LEU A 141 6.08 -7.63 5.03
N PHE A 142 5.61 -7.61 6.29
CA PHE A 142 6.33 -6.98 7.39
C PHE A 142 7.72 -7.60 7.61
N GLU A 143 7.81 -8.92 7.46
CA GLU A 143 9.04 -9.68 7.70
C GLU A 143 10.01 -9.71 6.51
N ARG A 144 9.60 -9.16 5.35
CA ARG A 144 10.39 -9.26 4.12
C ARG A 144 11.41 -8.14 3.90
N GLY A 145 11.57 -7.21 4.85
CA GLY A 145 12.49 -6.08 4.73
C GLY A 145 11.85 -4.88 4.03
N PRO A 146 12.57 -4.11 3.20
CA PRO A 146 12.03 -2.89 2.63
C PRO A 146 10.79 -3.16 1.79
N ILE A 147 9.72 -2.39 2.03
CA ILE A 147 8.44 -2.49 1.34
C ILE A 147 8.29 -1.32 0.37
N MET A 148 8.04 -1.61 -0.89
CA MET A 148 7.63 -0.60 -1.86
C MET A 148 6.12 -0.39 -1.78
N VAL A 149 5.69 0.85 -1.65
CA VAL A 149 4.27 1.21 -1.63
C VAL A 149 3.88 1.86 -2.97
N LEU A 150 2.93 1.25 -3.66
CA LEU A 150 2.33 1.77 -4.87
C LEU A 150 0.91 2.26 -4.56
N ASN A 151 0.69 3.57 -4.65
CA ASN A 151 -0.63 4.16 -4.44
C ASN A 151 -1.31 4.41 -5.78
N ASP A 152 -2.37 3.68 -6.08
CA ASP A 152 -3.26 4.02 -7.19
C ASP A 152 -4.18 5.16 -6.75
N GLU A 153 -4.37 6.13 -7.65
CA GLU A 153 -5.12 7.36 -7.36
C GLU A 153 -4.64 8.07 -6.07
N GLY A 154 -3.33 8.21 -5.92
CA GLY A 154 -2.65 8.72 -4.71
C GLY A 154 -3.17 10.07 -4.19
N HIS A 155 -3.84 10.86 -5.05
CA HIS A 155 -4.47 12.11 -4.64
C HIS A 155 -5.61 11.92 -3.63
N HIS A 156 -6.24 10.75 -3.57
CA HIS A 156 -7.24 10.43 -2.56
C HIS A 156 -6.61 10.19 -1.18
N ALA A 157 -5.40 9.68 -1.12
CA ALA A 157 -4.71 9.39 0.14
C ALA A 157 -4.26 10.65 0.91
N TYR A 158 -4.24 11.81 0.24
CA TYR A 158 -3.73 13.06 0.78
C TYR A 158 -4.79 14.17 0.87
N ARG A 159 -6.04 13.87 0.65
CA ARG A 159 -7.11 14.85 0.87
C ARG A 159 -7.27 15.08 2.36
N PRO A 160 -7.18 16.34 2.84
CA PRO A 160 -7.61 16.66 4.20
C PRO A 160 -9.10 16.28 4.33
N ALA A 161 -9.50 15.82 5.51
CA ALA A 161 -10.90 15.62 5.80
C ALA A 161 -11.67 16.93 5.48
N PRO A 162 -12.87 16.85 4.90
CA PRO A 162 -13.68 18.04 4.68
C PRO A 162 -13.87 18.73 6.04
N ILE A 163 -13.53 20.02 6.10
CA ILE A 163 -13.76 20.84 7.29
C ILE A 163 -15.27 20.80 7.54
N SER A 164 -15.68 20.28 8.70
CA SER A 164 -17.11 20.26 9.05
C SER A 164 -17.58 21.70 9.12
N GLU A 165 -18.78 22.00 8.57
CA GLU A 165 -19.36 23.35 8.58
C GLU A 165 -19.45 23.99 10.00
N LYS A 166 -19.30 23.20 11.05
CA LYS A 166 -19.25 23.67 12.44
C LYS A 166 -17.95 24.40 12.81
N GLU A 167 -16.85 24.12 12.12
CA GLU A 167 -15.56 24.80 12.38
C GLU A 167 -15.41 26.10 11.57
N ALA A 168 -16.11 26.22 10.47
CA ALA A 168 -16.08 27.43 9.64
C ALA A 168 -16.82 28.63 10.29
N THR A 169 -17.74 28.38 11.24
CA THR A 169 -18.51 29.45 11.89
C THR A 169 -17.81 30.07 13.11
N THR A 170 -16.74 29.45 13.62
CA THR A 170 -16.03 29.96 14.80
C THR A 170 -14.92 30.98 14.47
N THR A 171 -14.48 31.06 13.21
CA THR A 171 -13.39 31.95 12.79
C THR A 171 -13.84 33.34 12.34
N THR A 172 -15.13 33.61 12.24
CA THR A 172 -15.68 34.90 11.80
C THR A 172 -16.26 35.77 12.93
N ALA A 173 -16.07 35.41 14.19
CA ALA A 173 -16.63 36.14 15.32
C ALA A 173 -15.59 37.00 16.10
N ASP A 174 -14.35 37.07 15.68
CA ASP A 174 -13.31 37.91 16.30
C ASP A 174 -12.60 38.78 15.25
N VAL A 175 -13.30 39.77 14.71
CA VAL A 175 -12.71 40.99 14.10
C VAL A 175 -13.61 42.17 14.43
#